data_f5a63f57477127f7df83dc9a551693bf
#
_entry.id   f5a63f57477127f7df83dc9a551693bf
#
_cell.length_a   1.000
_cell.length_b   1.000
_cell.length_c   1.000
_cell.angle_alpha   90.00
_cell.angle_beta   90.00
_cell.angle_gamma   90.00
#
_symmetry.space_group_name_H-M   'P 1'
#
loop_
_entity.id
_entity.type
_entity.pdbx_description
1 polymer ?
#
loop_
_entity_poly.entity_id
_entity_poly.type
_entity_poly.pdbx_seq_one_letter_code
_entity_poly.pdbx_strand_id
1 'polypeptide(L)'
;MPEGAVITTYDRGFDKTRYWIVMNQEVHPYYGYFKYKMLELDYILKYIGTDGKEHSIPCYINGTGTFDIKEYFKFSNKNMVQKPNRALNTIWATTDDIDTNCRFIIGKETWRYVDDDRISIPGISYATLNQVGIDESQDSVKEQVAGTARLDSISIITNYGAGLDGEEISINDEFEDLAFYLIKDGQIVKSSFSYEISDGFANYDENTNKFELLGNDGSITVTDNITGYSQKFDFIID
;
A
#
# COMPACT_ATOMS: atom_id res chain seq x y z
N MET A 1 -13.20 -23.76 15.27
CA MET A 1 -12.50 -22.76 14.42
C MET A 1 -12.23 -21.54 15.27
N PRO A 2 -11.06 -20.92 15.17
CA PRO A 2 -10.80 -19.70 15.95
C PRO A 2 -11.64 -18.53 15.43
N GLU A 3 -11.91 -17.56 16.30
CA GLU A 3 -12.45 -16.26 15.91
C GLU A 3 -11.51 -15.60 14.90
N GLY A 4 -12.05 -14.84 13.95
CA GLY A 4 -11.27 -14.27 12.84
C GLY A 4 -10.96 -15.22 11.69
N ALA A 5 -11.22 -16.52 11.82
CA ALA A 5 -11.06 -17.44 10.70
C ALA A 5 -11.99 -17.09 9.55
N VAL A 6 -11.44 -16.98 8.34
CA VAL A 6 -12.22 -16.75 7.12
C VAL A 6 -12.56 -18.09 6.47
N ILE A 7 -13.82 -18.29 6.18
CA ILE A 7 -14.35 -19.47 5.51
C ILE A 7 -14.83 -19.07 4.13
N THR A 8 -14.42 -19.82 3.13
CA THR A 8 -14.87 -19.63 1.75
C THR A 8 -15.92 -20.68 1.42
N THR A 9 -17.06 -20.23 0.89
CA THR A 9 -18.11 -21.11 0.37
C THR A 9 -18.42 -20.75 -1.07
N TYR A 10 -18.83 -21.74 -1.85
CA TYR A 10 -19.25 -21.53 -3.23
C TYR A 10 -20.75 -21.69 -3.36
N ASP A 11 -21.42 -20.62 -3.75
CA ASP A 11 -22.86 -20.61 -4.01
C ASP A 11 -23.15 -20.99 -5.46
N ARG A 12 -23.56 -22.25 -5.67
CA ARG A 12 -23.85 -22.77 -7.01
C ARG A 12 -25.05 -22.11 -7.69
N GLY A 13 -25.96 -21.53 -6.91
CA GLY A 13 -27.17 -20.89 -7.47
C GLY A 13 -26.85 -19.55 -8.12
N PHE A 14 -25.84 -18.87 -7.63
CA PHE A 14 -25.41 -17.55 -8.11
C PHE A 14 -24.03 -17.56 -8.76
N ASP A 15 -23.39 -18.72 -8.88
CA ASP A 15 -22.03 -18.87 -9.40
C ASP A 15 -21.04 -17.92 -8.73
N LYS A 16 -21.12 -17.83 -7.40
CA LYS A 16 -20.39 -16.83 -6.61
C LYS A 16 -19.67 -17.46 -5.42
N THR A 17 -18.42 -17.09 -5.25
CA THR A 17 -17.68 -17.34 -4.02
C THR A 17 -18.12 -16.35 -2.93
N ARG A 18 -18.44 -16.85 -1.75
CA ARG A 18 -18.79 -16.06 -0.57
C ARG A 18 -17.75 -16.27 0.50
N TYR A 19 -17.47 -15.21 1.23
CA TYR A 19 -16.52 -15.19 2.33
C TYR A 19 -17.26 -14.93 3.63
N TRP A 20 -16.89 -15.67 4.66
CA TRP A 20 -17.51 -15.57 5.98
C TRP A 20 -16.41 -15.47 7.03
N ILE A 21 -16.52 -14.54 7.97
CA ILE A 21 -15.60 -14.45 9.11
C ILE A 21 -16.29 -15.01 10.35
N VAL A 22 -15.56 -15.81 11.11
CA VAL A 22 -16.04 -16.37 12.38
C VAL A 22 -15.97 -15.29 13.44
N MET A 23 -17.16 -14.88 13.94
CA MET A 23 -17.28 -13.80 14.91
C MET A 23 -17.29 -14.30 16.35
N ASN A 24 -17.89 -15.45 16.59
CA ASN A 24 -17.98 -16.03 17.92
C ASN A 24 -18.22 -17.54 17.84
N GLN A 25 -17.72 -18.25 18.85
CA GLN A 25 -17.96 -19.68 19.05
C GLN A 25 -18.82 -19.88 20.29
N GLU A 26 -19.96 -20.55 20.14
CA GLU A 26 -20.80 -20.99 21.24
C GLU A 26 -20.59 -22.49 21.47
N VAL A 27 -20.25 -22.86 22.70
CA VAL A 27 -20.08 -24.25 23.09
C VAL A 27 -21.42 -24.73 23.68
N HIS A 28 -22.01 -25.78 23.09
CA HIS A 28 -23.18 -26.42 23.63
C HIS A 28 -22.76 -27.67 24.45
N PRO A 29 -22.65 -27.54 25.78
CA PRO A 29 -22.07 -28.60 26.61
C PRO A 29 -22.89 -29.91 26.62
N TYR A 30 -24.16 -29.85 26.28
CA TYR A 30 -25.06 -31.03 26.35
C TYR A 30 -25.09 -31.88 25.08
N TYR A 31 -24.59 -31.36 23.93
CA TYR A 31 -24.74 -32.02 22.64
C TYR A 31 -23.45 -32.33 21.92
N GLY A 32 -22.32 -31.93 22.44
CA GLY A 32 -21.00 -32.23 21.85
C GLY A 32 -20.76 -31.54 20.51
N TYR A 33 -21.51 -30.48 20.18
CA TYR A 33 -21.26 -29.69 18.96
C TYR A 33 -20.94 -28.24 19.27
N PHE A 34 -20.29 -27.61 18.30
CA PHE A 34 -19.96 -26.19 18.34
C PHE A 34 -20.87 -25.44 17.37
N LYS A 35 -21.38 -24.30 17.82
CA LYS A 35 -22.13 -23.36 16.99
C LYS A 35 -21.28 -22.11 16.76
N TYR A 36 -21.17 -21.69 15.52
CA TYR A 36 -20.43 -20.50 15.15
C TYR A 36 -21.39 -19.43 14.66
N LYS A 37 -21.20 -18.20 15.13
CA LYS A 37 -21.78 -17.01 14.53
C LYS A 37 -20.78 -16.50 13.49
N MET A 38 -21.25 -16.30 12.26
CA MET A 38 -20.44 -15.84 11.16
C MET A 38 -21.05 -14.59 10.53
N LEU A 39 -20.20 -13.70 10.04
CA LEU A 39 -20.59 -12.53 9.28
C LEU A 39 -20.17 -12.74 7.84
N GLU A 40 -21.06 -12.47 6.88
CA GLU A 40 -20.70 -12.49 5.46
C GLU A 40 -19.85 -11.25 5.13
N LEU A 41 -18.71 -11.47 4.49
CA LEU A 41 -17.83 -10.44 3.97
C LEU A 41 -18.21 -10.21 2.50
N ASP A 42 -19.07 -9.25 2.28
CA ASP A 42 -19.76 -9.05 1.01
C ASP A 42 -18.99 -8.14 0.03
N TYR A 43 -17.86 -7.59 0.46
CA TYR A 43 -17.01 -6.73 -0.33
C TYR A 43 -15.57 -7.24 -0.38
N ILE A 44 -14.87 -6.94 -1.46
CA ILE A 44 -13.43 -7.19 -1.59
C ILE A 44 -12.75 -5.85 -1.77
N LEU A 45 -11.96 -5.46 -0.78
CA LEU A 45 -11.09 -4.28 -0.89
C LEU A 45 -9.78 -4.67 -1.53
N LYS A 46 -9.31 -3.84 -2.43
CA LYS A 46 -7.95 -3.90 -2.97
C LYS A 46 -7.09 -2.82 -2.33
N TYR A 47 -5.87 -3.17 -2.04
CA TYR A 47 -4.91 -2.27 -1.38
C TYR A 47 -3.49 -2.61 -1.80
N ILE A 48 -2.59 -1.65 -1.58
CA ILE A 48 -1.15 -1.87 -1.72
C ILE A 48 -0.61 -2.22 -0.33
N GLY A 49 -0.08 -3.42 -0.19
CA GLY A 49 0.49 -3.90 1.05
C GLY A 49 1.82 -3.24 1.38
N THR A 50 2.36 -3.57 2.56
CA THR A 50 3.69 -3.11 3.00
C THR A 50 4.81 -3.62 2.10
N ASP A 51 4.57 -4.69 1.34
CA ASP A 51 5.46 -5.24 0.33
C ASP A 51 5.40 -4.51 -1.02
N GLY A 52 4.57 -3.45 -1.13
CA GLY A 52 4.36 -2.68 -2.35
C GLY A 52 3.51 -3.37 -3.42
N LYS A 53 2.94 -4.54 -3.15
CA LYS A 53 2.11 -5.29 -4.11
C LYS A 53 0.63 -5.08 -3.90
N GLU A 54 -0.15 -5.32 -4.96
CA GLU A 54 -1.60 -5.35 -4.85
C GLU A 54 -2.05 -6.62 -4.10
N HIS A 55 -2.84 -6.40 -3.08
CA HIS A 55 -3.52 -7.42 -2.31
C HIS A 55 -5.03 -7.21 -2.35
N SER A 56 -5.76 -8.25 -2.00
CA SER A 56 -7.21 -8.21 -1.87
C SER A 56 -7.62 -8.79 -0.54
N ILE A 57 -8.53 -8.11 0.15
CA ILE A 57 -9.07 -8.60 1.41
C ILE A 57 -10.59 -8.60 1.37
N PRO A 58 -11.24 -9.75 1.67
CA PRO A 58 -12.67 -9.78 1.90
C PRO A 58 -13.00 -8.98 3.17
N CYS A 59 -14.01 -8.14 3.09
CA CYS A 59 -14.44 -7.32 4.21
C CYS A 59 -15.96 -7.12 4.22
N TYR A 60 -16.45 -6.73 5.37
CA TYR A 60 -17.81 -6.19 5.53
C TYR A 60 -17.69 -4.67 5.69
N ILE A 61 -18.39 -3.92 4.85
CA ILE A 61 -18.42 -2.45 4.91
C ILE A 61 -19.74 -2.03 5.54
N ASN A 62 -19.65 -1.41 6.71
CA ASN A 62 -20.78 -0.75 7.30
C ASN A 62 -20.82 0.72 6.84
N GLY A 63 -21.89 1.10 6.19
CA GLY A 63 -22.10 2.50 5.86
C GLY A 63 -22.20 3.36 7.13
N THR A 64 -22.45 4.65 6.98
CA THR A 64 -22.58 5.63 8.08
C THR A 64 -23.75 5.35 9.03
N GLY A 65 -24.46 4.24 8.86
CA GLY A 65 -25.49 3.73 9.75
C GLY A 65 -24.87 3.05 10.97
N THR A 66 -25.52 3.18 12.10
CA THR A 66 -25.17 2.47 13.32
C THR A 66 -25.37 0.97 13.12
N PHE A 67 -24.30 0.25 12.80
CA PHE A 67 -24.30 -1.20 12.95
C PHE A 67 -24.31 -1.51 14.44
N ASP A 68 -25.36 -2.15 14.92
CA ASP A 68 -25.41 -2.53 16.32
C ASP A 68 -24.63 -3.83 16.52
N ILE A 69 -23.31 -3.64 16.65
CA ILE A 69 -22.36 -4.70 16.94
C ILE A 69 -22.72 -5.43 18.25
N LYS A 70 -23.52 -4.83 19.09
CA LYS A 70 -23.95 -5.45 20.37
C LYS A 70 -24.68 -6.78 20.19
N GLU A 71 -25.35 -7.00 19.08
CA GLU A 71 -25.97 -8.30 18.78
C GLU A 71 -24.94 -9.40 18.53
N TYR A 72 -23.77 -9.06 17.99
CA TYR A 72 -22.72 -10.02 17.71
C TYR A 72 -21.68 -10.10 18.82
N PHE A 73 -21.45 -8.99 19.50
CA PHE A 73 -20.43 -8.87 20.55
C PHE A 73 -21.03 -8.20 21.79
N LYS A 74 -20.68 -8.70 22.95
CA LYS A 74 -21.00 -8.04 24.24
C LYS A 74 -20.03 -6.86 24.47
N PHE A 75 -19.91 -5.93 23.55
CA PHE A 75 -19.06 -4.76 23.76
C PHE A 75 -19.74 -3.72 24.64
N SER A 76 -19.00 -3.25 25.62
CA SER A 76 -19.38 -2.03 26.33
C SER A 76 -19.11 -0.82 25.41
N ASN A 77 -20.19 -0.12 25.10
CA ASN A 77 -20.21 1.10 24.34
C ASN A 77 -19.34 2.18 24.98
N LYS A 78 -18.09 2.26 24.64
CA LYS A 78 -17.33 3.47 24.92
C LYS A 78 -16.68 3.93 23.61
N ASN A 79 -17.26 4.99 23.07
CA ASN A 79 -16.64 5.88 22.11
C ASN A 79 -16.64 5.51 20.62
N MET A 80 -17.74 5.01 20.06
CA MET A 80 -17.99 5.33 18.67
C MET A 80 -18.43 6.80 18.57
N VAL A 81 -17.47 7.69 18.54
CA VAL A 81 -17.71 9.10 18.28
C VAL A 81 -18.18 9.19 16.83
N GLN A 82 -19.41 9.62 16.59
CA GLN A 82 -19.84 10.06 15.27
C GLN A 82 -18.92 11.21 14.85
N LYS A 83 -17.94 10.91 14.05
CA LYS A 83 -17.10 11.96 13.47
C LYS A 83 -17.90 12.65 12.37
N PRO A 84 -17.94 13.98 12.32
CA PRO A 84 -18.70 14.75 11.31
C PRO A 84 -18.15 14.56 9.89
N ASN A 85 -16.98 14.02 9.72
CA ASN A 85 -16.44 13.64 8.43
C ASN A 85 -16.95 12.23 8.07
N ARG A 86 -17.32 12.03 6.82
CA ARG A 86 -17.74 10.72 6.33
C ARG A 86 -16.73 9.66 6.73
N ALA A 87 -17.10 8.81 7.66
CA ALA A 87 -16.32 7.68 8.11
C ALA A 87 -17.08 6.40 7.76
N LEU A 88 -16.35 5.39 7.29
CA LEU A 88 -16.85 4.03 7.14
C LEU A 88 -16.22 3.14 8.20
N ASN A 89 -17.02 2.25 8.74
CA ASN A 89 -16.51 1.16 9.57
C ASN A 89 -16.44 -0.11 8.74
N THR A 90 -15.36 -0.85 8.87
CA THR A 90 -15.16 -2.09 8.14
C THR A 90 -14.69 -3.18 9.08
N ILE A 91 -14.99 -4.42 8.70
CA ILE A 91 -14.56 -5.61 9.42
C ILE A 91 -13.83 -6.51 8.44
N TRP A 92 -12.63 -6.94 8.81
CA TRP A 92 -11.87 -7.96 8.08
C TRP A 92 -11.04 -8.83 9.01
N ALA A 93 -10.51 -9.93 8.51
CA ALA A 93 -9.52 -10.70 9.26
C ALA A 93 -8.25 -9.89 9.47
N THR A 94 -7.71 -9.90 10.69
CA THR A 94 -6.49 -9.15 11.00
C THR A 94 -5.35 -9.59 10.08
N THR A 95 -4.65 -8.63 9.50
CA THR A 95 -3.46 -8.82 8.69
C THR A 95 -2.45 -7.73 9.00
N ASP A 96 -1.16 -8.07 8.97
CA ASP A 96 -0.07 -7.13 9.20
C ASP A 96 0.35 -6.40 7.91
N ASP A 97 -0.24 -6.80 6.76
CA ASP A 97 0.07 -6.19 5.46
C ASP A 97 -0.60 -4.83 5.24
N ILE A 98 -1.57 -4.46 6.09
CA ILE A 98 -2.30 -3.21 5.99
C ILE A 98 -1.83 -2.25 7.08
N ASP A 99 -1.11 -1.21 6.67
CA ASP A 99 -0.70 -0.13 7.57
C ASP A 99 -1.79 0.92 7.76
N THR A 100 -1.74 1.58 8.93
CA THR A 100 -2.44 2.86 9.13
C THR A 100 -1.96 3.85 8.06
N ASN A 101 -2.88 4.59 7.46
CA ASN A 101 -2.72 5.43 6.27
C ASN A 101 -2.81 4.69 4.92
N CYS A 102 -2.92 3.37 4.89
CA CYS A 102 -3.29 2.67 3.67
C CYS A 102 -4.59 3.26 3.09
N ARG A 103 -4.64 3.34 1.76
CA ARG A 103 -5.77 3.95 1.03
C ARG A 103 -6.52 2.87 0.27
N PHE A 104 -7.82 3.06 0.15
CA PHE A 104 -8.72 2.16 -0.57
C PHE A 104 -9.63 2.96 -1.48
N ILE A 105 -10.04 2.38 -2.60
CA ILE A 105 -11.13 2.90 -3.41
C ILE A 105 -12.37 2.05 -3.19
N ILE A 106 -13.46 2.72 -2.79
CA ILE A 106 -14.75 2.10 -2.60
C ILE A 106 -15.75 2.84 -3.49
N GLY A 107 -16.20 2.21 -4.55
CA GLY A 107 -17.03 2.85 -5.56
C GLY A 107 -16.25 3.92 -6.33
N LYS A 108 -16.57 5.19 -6.09
CA LYS A 108 -15.91 6.34 -6.73
C LYS A 108 -15.17 7.23 -5.73
N GLU A 109 -15.02 6.77 -4.50
CA GLU A 109 -14.46 7.56 -3.41
C GLU A 109 -13.21 6.88 -2.86
N THR A 110 -12.24 7.69 -2.45
CA THR A 110 -11.02 7.20 -1.80
C THR A 110 -11.14 7.34 -0.30
N TRP A 111 -10.72 6.31 0.38
CA TRP A 111 -10.80 6.17 1.82
C TRP A 111 -9.42 5.87 2.39
N ARG A 112 -9.10 6.47 3.54
CA ARG A 112 -7.86 6.22 4.26
C ARG A 112 -8.16 5.46 5.55
N TYR A 113 -7.43 4.39 5.77
CA TYR A 113 -7.41 3.67 7.03
C TYR A 113 -6.74 4.52 8.11
N VAL A 114 -7.43 4.78 9.21
CA VAL A 114 -6.94 5.69 10.25
C VAL A 114 -6.77 5.02 11.61
N ASP A 115 -7.58 4.01 11.91
CA ASP A 115 -7.56 3.35 13.22
C ASP A 115 -8.26 2.00 13.15
N ASP A 116 -7.87 1.05 14.01
CA ASP A 116 -8.58 -0.21 14.19
C ASP A 116 -8.53 -0.72 15.64
N ASP A 117 -9.49 -1.56 15.95
CA ASP A 117 -9.49 -2.38 17.15
C ASP A 117 -9.17 -3.83 16.77
N ARG A 118 -7.96 -4.27 17.09
CA ARG A 118 -7.46 -5.65 16.92
C ARG A 118 -7.44 -6.41 18.24
N ILE A 119 -7.75 -5.72 19.34
CA ILE A 119 -7.59 -6.25 20.71
C ILE A 119 -8.87 -6.89 21.20
N SER A 120 -10.01 -6.28 20.89
CA SER A 120 -11.30 -6.70 21.42
C SER A 120 -11.69 -8.12 21.00
N ILE A 121 -11.31 -8.51 19.78
CA ILE A 121 -11.50 -9.87 19.27
C ILE A 121 -10.24 -10.30 18.50
N PRO A 122 -9.50 -11.27 19.02
CA PRO A 122 -8.35 -11.79 18.34
C PRO A 122 -8.67 -12.28 16.92
N GLY A 123 -7.88 -11.89 15.96
CA GLY A 123 -8.04 -12.29 14.55
C GLY A 123 -9.05 -11.45 13.76
N ILE A 124 -9.71 -10.45 14.35
CA ILE A 124 -10.63 -9.55 13.68
C ILE A 124 -10.16 -8.11 13.84
N SER A 125 -10.02 -7.41 12.71
CA SER A 125 -9.79 -5.97 12.70
C SER A 125 -11.09 -5.22 12.51
N TYR A 126 -11.32 -4.30 13.41
CA TYR A 126 -12.40 -3.33 13.41
C TYR A 126 -11.85 -2.00 12.95
N ALA A 127 -11.95 -1.72 11.68
CA ALA A 127 -11.26 -0.58 11.08
C ALA A 127 -12.19 0.61 10.83
N THR A 128 -11.65 1.79 11.01
CA THR A 128 -12.28 3.06 10.63
C THR A 128 -11.57 3.63 9.44
N LEU A 129 -12.33 3.92 8.39
CA LEU A 129 -11.85 4.57 7.16
C LEU A 129 -12.41 5.99 7.11
N ASN A 130 -11.57 6.98 6.87
CA ASN A 130 -11.98 8.36 6.62
C ASN A 130 -11.91 8.66 5.13
N GLN A 131 -12.93 9.37 4.62
CA GLN A 131 -12.92 9.83 3.24
C GLN A 131 -11.80 10.83 3.01
N VAL A 132 -11.05 10.65 1.93
CA VAL A 132 -9.98 11.54 1.46
C VAL A 132 -10.18 11.87 0.00
N GLY A 133 -9.46 12.87 -0.51
CA GLY A 133 -9.48 13.21 -1.93
C GLY A 133 -8.88 12.09 -2.79
N ILE A 134 -9.38 11.95 -4.01
CA ILE A 134 -8.74 11.11 -5.04
C ILE A 134 -7.45 11.80 -5.48
N ASP A 135 -6.40 11.04 -5.55
CA ASP A 135 -5.14 11.44 -6.16
C ASP A 135 -5.04 10.79 -7.54
N GLU A 136 -5.34 11.57 -8.59
CA GLU A 136 -5.39 11.05 -9.95
C GLU A 136 -4.05 10.51 -10.45
N SER A 137 -2.94 10.88 -9.80
CA SER A 137 -1.60 10.37 -10.14
C SER A 137 -1.33 8.97 -9.58
N GLN A 138 -2.07 8.56 -8.56
CA GLN A 138 -1.83 7.30 -7.83
C GLN A 138 -3.04 6.39 -7.73
N ASP A 139 -4.25 6.90 -7.92
CA ASP A 139 -5.47 6.17 -7.68
C ASP A 139 -6.15 5.76 -8.99
N SER A 140 -6.48 4.48 -9.12
CA SER A 140 -7.24 3.95 -10.25
C SER A 140 -8.67 3.57 -9.81
N VAL A 141 -9.61 4.47 -10.06
CA VAL A 141 -11.04 4.19 -9.81
C VAL A 141 -11.54 3.03 -10.66
N LYS A 142 -11.01 2.86 -11.87
CA LYS A 142 -11.38 1.76 -12.77
C LYS A 142 -11.00 0.40 -12.20
N GLU A 143 -9.82 0.31 -11.60
CA GLU A 143 -9.29 -0.94 -11.03
C GLU A 143 -9.63 -1.10 -9.55
N GLN A 144 -10.25 -0.07 -8.95
CA GLN A 144 -10.59 -0.02 -7.53
C GLN A 144 -9.37 -0.15 -6.61
N VAL A 145 -8.23 0.46 -7.01
CA VAL A 145 -6.97 0.41 -6.24
C VAL A 145 -6.47 1.84 -6.02
N ALA A 146 -6.18 2.18 -4.77
CA ALA A 146 -5.52 3.43 -4.40
C ALA A 146 -4.01 3.22 -4.25
N GLY A 147 -3.25 4.19 -4.75
CA GLY A 147 -1.78 4.12 -4.67
C GLY A 147 -1.16 3.21 -5.74
N THR A 148 -1.79 3.06 -6.90
CA THR A 148 -1.28 2.21 -8.00
C THR A 148 0.10 2.62 -8.51
N ALA A 149 0.48 3.88 -8.34
CA ALA A 149 1.85 4.32 -8.67
C ALA A 149 2.95 3.57 -7.88
N ARG A 150 2.59 2.94 -6.75
CA ARG A 150 3.52 2.07 -6.04
C ARG A 150 3.69 0.71 -6.70
N LEU A 151 2.69 0.22 -7.43
CA LEU A 151 2.78 -1.04 -8.19
C LEU A 151 3.79 -0.96 -9.32
N ASP A 152 3.90 0.22 -9.93
CA ASP A 152 4.86 0.53 -10.97
C ASP A 152 5.95 1.49 -10.45
N SER A 153 6.28 1.45 -9.16
CA SER A 153 7.33 2.32 -8.62
C SER A 153 8.68 1.93 -9.19
N ILE A 154 8.85 2.33 -10.43
CA ILE A 154 10.14 2.40 -11.06
C ILE A 154 10.78 3.65 -10.46
N SER A 155 11.88 3.48 -9.78
CA SER A 155 12.72 4.59 -9.34
C SER A 155 14.14 4.30 -9.80
N ILE A 156 14.88 5.36 -10.08
CA ILE A 156 16.31 5.27 -10.31
C ILE A 156 16.97 5.80 -9.03
N ILE A 157 17.94 5.07 -8.52
CA ILE A 157 18.78 5.52 -7.39
C ILE A 157 20.24 5.54 -7.82
N THR A 158 21.04 6.30 -7.09
CA THR A 158 22.50 6.28 -7.23
C THR A 158 23.12 5.53 -6.05
N ASN A 159 24.40 5.18 -6.18
CA ASN A 159 25.19 4.68 -5.03
C ASN A 159 25.41 5.75 -3.94
N TYR A 160 25.09 7.03 -4.22
CA TYR A 160 25.19 8.14 -3.26
C TYR A 160 23.84 8.53 -2.63
N GLY A 161 22.72 8.08 -3.17
CA GLY A 161 21.40 8.39 -2.64
C GLY A 161 20.28 8.25 -3.66
N ALA A 162 19.06 8.45 -3.19
CA ALA A 162 17.86 8.28 -4.00
C ALA A 162 17.49 9.54 -4.80
N GLY A 163 17.99 10.73 -4.42
CA GLY A 163 17.69 12.00 -5.10
C GLY A 163 16.19 12.27 -5.23
N LEU A 164 15.40 11.97 -4.19
CA LEU A 164 13.96 12.09 -4.22
C LEU A 164 13.54 13.56 -4.14
N ASP A 165 12.65 13.96 -5.06
CA ASP A 165 11.92 15.25 -5.01
C ASP A 165 12.78 16.53 -4.81
N GLY A 166 13.95 16.59 -5.49
CA GLY A 166 14.82 17.76 -5.45
C GLY A 166 15.79 17.77 -4.26
N GLU A 167 16.01 16.64 -3.61
CA GLU A 167 17.14 16.47 -2.71
C GLU A 167 18.45 16.55 -3.50
N GLU A 168 19.34 17.47 -3.07
CA GLU A 168 20.68 17.57 -3.60
C GLU A 168 21.54 16.45 -3.00
N ILE A 169 22.28 15.74 -3.86
CA ILE A 169 23.18 14.66 -3.46
C ILE A 169 24.58 15.23 -3.30
N SER A 170 25.14 15.19 -2.08
CA SER A 170 26.51 15.59 -1.84
C SER A 170 27.49 14.51 -2.26
N ILE A 171 28.50 14.89 -3.05
CA ILE A 171 29.61 14.04 -3.45
C ILE A 171 30.89 14.67 -2.91
N ASN A 172 31.60 13.96 -2.04
CA ASN A 172 32.83 14.41 -1.41
C ASN A 172 34.10 13.89 -2.13
N ASP A 173 35.27 14.27 -1.61
CA ASP A 173 36.58 13.93 -2.16
C ASP A 173 36.88 12.42 -2.23
N GLU A 174 36.13 11.57 -1.54
CA GLU A 174 36.24 10.10 -1.60
C GLU A 174 35.33 9.52 -2.69
N PHE A 175 35.24 10.19 -3.83
CA PHE A 175 34.39 9.81 -4.96
C PHE A 175 34.66 8.39 -5.43
N GLU A 176 33.68 7.51 -5.22
CA GLU A 176 33.59 6.23 -5.92
C GLU A 176 32.83 6.44 -7.23
N ASP A 177 33.12 5.64 -8.25
CA ASP A 177 32.45 5.74 -9.55
C ASP A 177 30.91 5.87 -9.39
N LEU A 178 30.34 6.95 -9.93
CA LEU A 178 28.90 7.19 -9.91
C LEU A 178 28.17 6.07 -10.68
N ALA A 179 27.22 5.43 -10.03
CA ALA A 179 26.44 4.35 -10.61
C ALA A 179 24.94 4.56 -10.38
N PHE A 180 24.15 4.18 -11.39
CA PHE A 180 22.69 4.27 -11.34
C PHE A 180 22.07 2.87 -11.37
N TYR A 181 21.01 2.69 -10.58
CA TYR A 181 20.30 1.43 -10.44
C TYR A 181 18.80 1.67 -10.62
N LEU A 182 18.17 0.84 -11.47
CA LEU A 182 16.72 0.81 -11.60
C LEU A 182 16.16 -0.05 -10.48
N ILE A 183 15.27 0.52 -9.69
CA ILE A 183 14.47 -0.22 -8.72
C ILE A 183 13.08 -0.38 -9.30
N LYS A 184 12.64 -1.63 -9.39
CA LYS A 184 11.28 -1.99 -9.74
C LYS A 184 10.76 -2.94 -8.68
N ASP A 185 9.58 -2.63 -8.10
CA ASP A 185 8.96 -3.45 -7.04
C ASP A 185 9.90 -3.70 -5.84
N GLY A 186 10.71 -2.69 -5.47
CA GLY A 186 11.67 -2.79 -4.38
C GLY A 186 12.90 -3.65 -4.65
N GLN A 187 13.09 -4.13 -5.89
CA GLN A 187 14.26 -4.93 -6.30
C GLN A 187 15.09 -4.21 -7.35
N ILE A 188 16.41 -4.31 -7.23
CA ILE A 188 17.33 -3.81 -8.26
C ILE A 188 17.17 -4.67 -9.51
N VAL A 189 16.80 -4.03 -10.62
CA VAL A 189 16.63 -4.67 -11.92
C VAL A 189 17.78 -4.25 -12.84
N LYS A 190 18.29 -5.20 -13.59
CA LYS A 190 19.33 -4.89 -14.60
C LYS A 190 18.70 -4.07 -15.72
N SER A 191 19.23 -2.88 -15.94
CA SER A 191 18.80 -1.99 -17.02
C SER A 191 19.97 -1.32 -17.72
N SER A 192 19.67 -0.61 -18.79
CA SER A 192 20.60 0.26 -19.50
C SER A 192 20.05 1.68 -19.48
N PHE A 193 20.94 2.65 -19.32
CA PHE A 193 20.57 4.04 -19.17
C PHE A 193 21.17 4.90 -20.25
N SER A 194 20.46 5.99 -20.57
CA SER A 194 21.00 7.15 -21.28
C SER A 194 21.04 8.35 -20.33
N TYR A 195 21.97 9.26 -20.56
CA TYR A 195 22.28 10.34 -19.65
C TYR A 195 22.26 11.69 -20.37
N GLU A 196 21.56 12.66 -19.76
CA GLU A 196 21.67 14.08 -20.11
C GLU A 196 22.37 14.80 -18.94
N ILE A 197 23.58 15.28 -19.17
CA ILE A 197 24.46 15.84 -18.16
C ILE A 197 24.50 17.36 -18.33
N SER A 198 24.36 18.12 -17.23
CA SER A 198 24.51 19.56 -17.29
C SER A 198 25.95 19.98 -17.63
N ASP A 199 26.06 21.09 -18.34
CA ASP A 199 27.35 21.61 -18.78
C ASP A 199 28.31 21.83 -17.60
N GLY A 200 29.52 21.28 -17.71
CA GLY A 200 30.57 21.48 -16.71
C GLY A 200 30.49 20.65 -15.45
N PHE A 201 29.50 19.75 -15.34
CA PHE A 201 29.39 18.87 -14.17
C PHE A 201 30.26 17.61 -14.33
N ALA A 202 30.01 16.83 -15.38
CA ALA A 202 30.75 15.58 -15.61
C ALA A 202 30.85 15.23 -17.09
N ASN A 203 31.85 14.44 -17.43
CA ASN A 203 31.96 13.73 -18.72
C ASN A 203 31.55 12.27 -18.51
N TYR A 204 30.84 11.70 -19.48
CA TYR A 204 30.50 10.27 -19.47
C TYR A 204 31.25 9.56 -20.59
N ASP A 205 31.98 8.50 -20.24
CA ASP A 205 32.69 7.64 -21.22
C ASP A 205 31.83 6.36 -21.43
N GLU A 206 31.24 6.26 -22.62
CA GLU A 206 30.40 5.11 -23.01
C GLU A 206 31.18 3.78 -23.06
N ASN A 207 32.51 3.82 -23.30
CA ASN A 207 33.33 2.61 -23.44
C ASN A 207 33.62 1.98 -22.06
N THR A 208 33.86 2.83 -21.07
CA THR A 208 34.17 2.39 -19.69
C THR A 208 32.94 2.40 -18.76
N ASN A 209 31.86 3.02 -19.23
CA ASN A 209 30.64 3.25 -18.46
C ASN A 209 30.90 4.01 -17.13
N LYS A 210 31.76 5.03 -17.20
CA LYS A 210 32.21 5.81 -16.05
C LYS A 210 31.96 7.29 -16.24
N PHE A 211 31.74 7.98 -15.12
CA PHE A 211 31.62 9.43 -15.02
C PHE A 211 32.94 10.01 -14.51
N GLU A 212 33.42 11.06 -15.16
CA GLU A 212 34.53 11.88 -14.71
C GLU A 212 33.98 13.25 -14.27
N LEU A 213 34.01 13.53 -12.98
CA LEU A 213 33.51 14.80 -12.43
C LEU A 213 34.47 15.92 -12.77
N LEU A 214 33.93 17.11 -13.09
CA LEU A 214 34.71 18.30 -13.46
C LEU A 214 34.85 19.31 -12.30
N GLY A 215 34.36 18.96 -11.10
CA GLY A 215 34.51 19.76 -9.89
C GLY A 215 33.51 20.92 -9.75
N ASN A 216 32.43 20.90 -10.48
CA ASN A 216 31.33 21.86 -10.36
C ASN A 216 30.03 21.16 -9.97
N ASP A 217 29.16 21.86 -9.25
CA ASP A 217 27.79 21.39 -9.01
C ASP A 217 27.03 21.24 -10.33
N GLY A 218 26.11 20.29 -10.36
CA GLY A 218 25.37 20.09 -11.58
C GLY A 218 24.28 19.02 -11.48
N SER A 219 23.77 18.58 -12.61
CA SER A 219 22.71 17.60 -12.65
C SER A 219 22.91 16.56 -13.74
N ILE A 220 22.36 15.36 -13.49
CA ILE A 220 22.23 14.30 -14.49
C ILE A 220 20.76 13.89 -14.56
N THR A 221 20.18 13.93 -15.74
CA THR A 221 18.91 13.28 -16.03
C THR A 221 19.21 11.89 -16.58
N VAL A 222 18.73 10.88 -15.87
CA VAL A 222 18.94 9.47 -16.22
C VAL A 222 17.64 8.91 -16.77
N THR A 223 17.72 8.33 -17.96
CA THR A 223 16.56 7.69 -18.61
C THR A 223 16.81 6.21 -18.76
N ASP A 224 15.94 5.39 -18.23
CA ASP A 224 15.94 3.94 -18.46
C ASP A 224 15.49 3.63 -19.89
N ASN A 225 16.38 3.00 -20.68
CA ASN A 225 16.14 2.73 -22.10
C ASN A 225 15.07 1.66 -22.36
N ILE A 226 14.70 0.88 -21.33
CA ILE A 226 13.70 -0.20 -21.46
C ILE A 226 12.30 0.33 -21.19
N THR A 227 12.14 1.10 -20.10
CA THR A 227 10.80 1.59 -19.67
C THR A 227 10.52 3.02 -20.14
N GLY A 228 11.56 3.79 -20.50
CA GLY A 228 11.45 5.21 -20.79
C GLY A 228 11.29 6.10 -19.55
N TYR A 229 11.39 5.52 -18.35
CA TYR A 229 11.34 6.29 -17.12
C TYR A 229 12.57 7.18 -16.98
N SER A 230 12.36 8.47 -16.64
CA SER A 230 13.44 9.45 -16.46
C SER A 230 13.38 10.05 -15.08
N GLN A 231 14.54 10.26 -14.48
CA GLN A 231 14.68 10.94 -13.19
C GLN A 231 15.89 11.88 -13.23
N LYS A 232 15.71 13.11 -12.71
CA LYS A 232 16.77 14.10 -12.58
C LYS A 232 17.39 14.00 -11.18
N PHE A 233 18.70 14.05 -11.13
CA PHE A 233 19.50 14.12 -9.90
C PHE A 233 20.29 15.41 -9.91
N ASP A 234 20.21 16.16 -8.82
CA ASP A 234 20.99 17.37 -8.60
C ASP A 234 22.15 17.05 -7.62
N PHE A 235 23.37 17.42 -7.96
CA PHE A 235 24.58 17.07 -7.21
C PHE A 235 25.33 18.34 -6.76
N ILE A 236 25.81 18.29 -5.52
CA ILE A 236 26.73 19.27 -4.95
C ILE A 236 28.07 18.56 -4.73
N ILE A 237 29.17 19.21 -5.14
CA ILE A 237 30.53 18.72 -4.90
C ILE A 237 31.11 19.46 -3.70
N ASP A 238 31.30 18.75 -2.60
CA ASP A 238 31.87 19.26 -1.33
C ASP A 238 33.40 19.11 -1.28
#